data_ab766c9f93549a78795e93c7d3c2a2da
#
_entry.id   ab766c9f93549a78795e93c7d3c2a2da
#
_cell.length_a   1.000
_cell.length_b   1.000
_cell.length_c   1.000
_cell.angle_alpha   90.00
_cell.angle_beta   90.00
_cell.angle_gamma   90.00
#
_symmetry.space_group_name_H-M   'P 1'
#
loop_
_entity.id
_entity.type
_entity.pdbx_description
1 polymer ?
#
loop_
_entity_poly.entity_id
_entity_poly.type
_entity_poly.pdbx_seq_one_letter_code
_entity_poly.pdbx_strand_id
1 'polypeptide(L)'
;MGLLLPHVVSAAHYASSETWAAIAITYSGLQALGVPQASLDSYPKAFCEGMVARVADFETAESKPDKWEPPYGTGEIHAVLTLLSVSEETFQEKVTLARQELQKLPSVQVLCREDFAQLPGGRTPFGYKDGISFPDICGNGTSPIVSPEEPVAAGEFVLGYPGDRGRAIPLPQPDVLGRNGTFAGFRKLHSHVALFRQFLHANSVQPGDEELLAAKMVGRWPSGAPLILSPDSDDPSLGANYQQMNNFLYGEDPYGSKCPVGAHIRRMNPRDTNLSVMSNVKLRRSSRHGTAYGAPLAPGMLEDDGQSRGIFFIFLSATAPETYEFLKREWIQDGNFLDLGRQRDPIAGSHDGSETFTIPTRWPMRRRIPLMESFIRTLGGEYGFMPSLSALRWISEL
;
A
#
# COMPACT_ATOMS: atom_id res chain seq x y z
N MET A 1 5.68 19.26 -19.95
CA MET A 1 4.73 18.14 -20.05
C MET A 1 4.59 17.61 -21.46
N GLY A 2 4.43 18.44 -22.49
CA GLY A 2 4.31 18.02 -23.90
C GLY A 2 5.43 17.08 -24.40
N LEU A 3 6.65 17.19 -23.90
CA LEU A 3 7.77 16.34 -24.30
C LEU A 3 7.67 14.88 -23.79
N LEU A 4 6.91 14.62 -22.74
CA LEU A 4 6.71 13.26 -22.22
C LEU A 4 5.51 12.54 -22.86
N LEU A 5 4.58 13.26 -23.47
CA LEU A 5 3.38 12.69 -24.09
C LEU A 5 3.66 11.62 -25.16
N PRO A 6 4.70 11.74 -26.02
CA PRO A 6 5.01 10.71 -27.01
C PRO A 6 5.40 9.34 -26.39
N HIS A 7 5.83 9.33 -25.13
CA HIS A 7 6.26 8.13 -24.42
C HIS A 7 5.15 7.50 -23.57
N VAL A 8 3.98 8.12 -23.50
CA VAL A 8 2.83 7.62 -22.73
C VAL A 8 1.94 6.82 -23.67
N VAL A 9 1.81 5.53 -23.42
CA VAL A 9 1.04 4.59 -24.24
C VAL A 9 -0.25 4.18 -23.58
N SER A 10 -1.24 3.79 -24.39
CA SER A 10 -2.50 3.22 -23.90
C SER A 10 -2.27 1.88 -23.19
N ALA A 11 -3.05 1.60 -22.16
CA ALA A 11 -3.06 0.31 -21.48
C ALA A 11 -3.37 -0.88 -22.40
N ALA A 12 -4.01 -0.65 -23.55
CA ALA A 12 -4.20 -1.66 -24.59
C ALA A 12 -2.89 -2.23 -25.16
N HIS A 13 -1.79 -1.49 -25.04
CA HIS A 13 -0.44 -1.92 -25.47
C HIS A 13 0.41 -2.45 -24.31
N TYR A 14 -0.16 -2.54 -23.11
CA TYR A 14 0.56 -2.91 -21.88
C TYR A 14 1.21 -4.29 -21.95
N ALA A 15 0.52 -5.26 -22.53
CA ALA A 15 1.00 -6.64 -22.61
C ALA A 15 2.24 -6.84 -23.51
N SER A 16 2.55 -5.87 -24.39
CA SER A 16 3.70 -5.92 -25.30
C SER A 16 4.88 -5.05 -24.88
N SER A 17 4.73 -4.30 -23.77
CA SER A 17 5.77 -3.40 -23.28
C SER A 17 6.60 -4.05 -22.18
N GLU A 18 7.91 -3.89 -22.26
CA GLU A 18 8.85 -4.28 -21.20
C GLU A 18 9.04 -3.18 -20.15
N THR A 19 8.53 -2.00 -20.42
CA THR A 19 8.68 -0.81 -19.57
C THR A 19 7.40 0.00 -19.53
N TRP A 20 7.12 0.60 -18.37
CA TRP A 20 5.95 1.43 -18.13
C TRP A 20 6.35 2.72 -17.45
N ALA A 21 5.64 3.80 -17.78
CA ALA A 21 5.76 5.08 -17.10
C ALA A 21 4.38 5.53 -16.63
N ALA A 22 4.33 6.05 -15.41
CA ALA A 22 3.14 6.66 -14.85
C ALA A 22 3.52 8.00 -14.20
N ILE A 23 2.62 8.96 -14.27
CA ILE A 23 2.79 10.26 -13.62
C ILE A 23 1.62 10.52 -12.67
N ALA A 24 1.94 10.95 -11.47
CA ALA A 24 0.98 11.49 -10.53
C ALA A 24 1.35 12.93 -10.21
N ILE A 25 0.37 13.82 -10.19
CA ILE A 25 0.56 15.25 -9.98
C ILE A 25 -0.08 15.61 -8.64
N THR A 26 0.65 16.28 -7.76
CA THR A 26 0.12 16.76 -6.49
C THR A 26 -0.81 17.95 -6.70
N TYR A 27 -1.54 18.35 -5.66
CA TYR A 27 -2.37 19.54 -5.76
C TYR A 27 -1.53 20.81 -6.05
N SER A 28 -0.40 20.98 -5.34
CA SER A 28 0.54 22.07 -5.62
C SER A 28 1.14 21.98 -7.04
N GLY A 29 1.34 20.77 -7.54
CA GLY A 29 1.77 20.55 -8.92
C GLY A 29 0.73 20.99 -9.96
N LEU A 30 -0.55 20.72 -9.72
CA LEU A 30 -1.63 21.21 -10.58
C LEU A 30 -1.69 22.75 -10.60
N GLN A 31 -1.49 23.39 -9.43
CA GLN A 31 -1.39 24.84 -9.31
C GLN A 31 -0.19 25.38 -10.11
N ALA A 32 0.98 24.76 -9.95
CA ALA A 32 2.20 25.16 -10.66
C ALA A 32 2.10 24.98 -12.20
N LEU A 33 1.25 24.06 -12.67
CA LEU A 33 0.96 23.85 -14.09
C LEU A 33 -0.09 24.82 -14.64
N GLY A 34 -0.63 25.73 -13.83
CA GLY A 34 -1.59 26.73 -14.27
C GLY A 34 -3.02 26.21 -14.41
N VAL A 35 -3.36 25.08 -13.77
CA VAL A 35 -4.75 24.59 -13.78
C VAL A 35 -5.67 25.67 -13.19
N PRO A 36 -6.77 26.04 -13.87
CA PRO A 36 -7.66 27.11 -13.43
C PRO A 36 -8.22 26.86 -12.03
N GLN A 37 -8.39 27.93 -11.23
CA GLN A 37 -8.86 27.82 -9.85
C GLN A 37 -10.21 27.09 -9.73
N ALA A 38 -11.15 27.36 -10.65
CA ALA A 38 -12.44 26.66 -10.69
C ALA A 38 -12.29 25.13 -10.89
N SER A 39 -11.26 24.69 -11.60
CA SER A 39 -10.92 23.26 -11.73
C SER A 39 -10.29 22.73 -10.45
N LEU A 40 -9.37 23.48 -9.85
CA LEU A 40 -8.72 23.12 -8.57
C LEU A 40 -9.75 22.96 -7.45
N ASP A 41 -10.74 23.85 -7.37
CA ASP A 41 -11.80 23.81 -6.37
C ASP A 41 -12.74 22.59 -6.51
N SER A 42 -12.70 21.91 -7.64
CA SER A 42 -13.50 20.71 -7.89
C SER A 42 -12.85 19.41 -7.39
N TYR A 43 -11.61 19.45 -6.93
CA TYR A 43 -10.93 18.28 -6.37
C TYR A 43 -11.41 17.96 -4.96
N PRO A 44 -11.34 16.68 -4.53
CA PRO A 44 -11.66 16.28 -3.16
C PRO A 44 -10.80 17.05 -2.14
N LYS A 45 -11.45 17.48 -1.05
CA LYS A 45 -10.80 18.25 0.02
C LYS A 45 -9.53 17.57 0.55
N ALA A 46 -9.57 16.25 0.75
CA ALA A 46 -8.44 15.51 1.27
C ALA A 46 -7.21 15.57 0.33
N PHE A 47 -7.44 15.58 -0.97
CA PHE A 47 -6.36 15.75 -1.95
C PHE A 47 -5.82 17.20 -1.95
N CYS A 48 -6.72 18.20 -1.85
CA CYS A 48 -6.31 19.62 -1.80
C CYS A 48 -5.47 19.96 -0.57
N GLU A 49 -5.80 19.39 0.58
CA GLU A 49 -5.06 19.60 1.84
C GLU A 49 -3.70 18.91 1.85
N GLY A 50 -3.54 17.86 1.04
CA GLY A 50 -2.29 17.09 0.95
C GLY A 50 -2.04 16.16 2.14
N MET A 51 -1.13 15.21 1.97
CA MET A 51 -0.90 14.14 2.95
C MET A 51 -0.40 14.68 4.29
N VAL A 52 0.53 15.62 4.29
CA VAL A 52 1.15 16.17 5.52
C VAL A 52 0.13 16.70 6.50
N ALA A 53 -0.79 17.56 6.03
CA ALA A 53 -1.79 18.16 6.89
C ALA A 53 -2.77 17.14 7.47
N ARG A 54 -3.03 16.06 6.72
CA ARG A 54 -4.06 15.09 7.07
C ARG A 54 -3.59 13.94 7.93
N VAL A 55 -2.32 13.54 7.80
CA VAL A 55 -1.80 12.39 8.58
C VAL A 55 -1.26 12.77 9.95
N ALA A 56 -1.05 14.05 10.23
CA ALA A 56 -0.47 14.53 11.48
C ALA A 56 -1.23 14.04 12.74
N ASP A 57 -2.55 13.84 12.62
CA ASP A 57 -3.41 13.45 13.73
C ASP A 57 -3.36 11.96 14.07
N PHE A 58 -2.93 11.10 13.13
CA PHE A 58 -2.94 9.64 13.33
C PHE A 58 -1.58 8.96 13.07
N GLU A 59 -0.59 9.69 12.60
CA GLU A 59 0.80 9.22 12.65
C GLU A 59 1.39 9.55 14.01
N THR A 60 2.21 8.64 14.52
CA THR A 60 2.71 8.75 15.89
C THR A 60 4.22 8.93 15.92
N ALA A 61 4.68 9.67 16.93
CA ALA A 61 6.10 9.81 17.28
C ALA A 61 7.03 9.92 16.05
N GLU A 62 7.78 8.85 15.78
CA GLU A 62 8.82 8.79 14.74
C GLU A 62 8.28 8.75 13.30
N SER A 63 6.96 8.55 13.12
CA SER A 63 6.29 8.52 11.81
C SER A 63 5.62 9.84 11.43
N LYS A 64 5.68 10.86 12.28
CA LYS A 64 5.10 12.17 11.99
C LYS A 64 5.77 12.87 10.82
N PRO A 65 5.05 13.74 10.09
CA PRO A 65 5.59 14.44 8.92
C PRO A 65 6.85 15.26 9.17
N ASP A 66 7.03 15.81 10.39
CA ASP A 66 8.23 16.53 10.78
C ASP A 66 9.49 15.66 10.91
N LYS A 67 9.32 14.33 10.86
CA LYS A 67 10.39 13.33 10.88
C LYS A 67 10.61 12.66 9.52
N TRP A 68 9.90 13.09 8.47
CA TRP A 68 10.04 12.52 7.14
C TRP A 68 11.34 12.96 6.47
N GLU A 69 11.82 12.13 5.57
CA GLU A 69 13.01 12.44 4.76
C GLU A 69 12.65 13.48 3.67
N PRO A 70 13.40 14.57 3.56
CA PRO A 70 13.20 15.48 2.44
C PRO A 70 13.39 14.77 1.08
N PRO A 71 12.59 15.10 0.04
CA PRO A 71 11.65 16.23 -0.05
C PRO A 71 10.23 15.92 0.48
N TYR A 72 10.00 14.72 1.05
CA TYR A 72 8.68 14.41 1.60
C TYR A 72 8.34 15.37 2.74
N GLY A 73 7.10 15.83 2.76
CA GLY A 73 6.64 16.74 3.80
C GLY A 73 7.02 18.22 3.61
N THR A 74 7.79 18.57 2.59
CA THR A 74 8.21 19.96 2.33
C THR A 74 7.18 20.76 1.51
N GLY A 75 6.27 20.07 0.80
CA GLY A 75 5.34 20.69 -0.14
C GLY A 75 5.96 21.01 -1.52
N GLU A 76 7.23 20.68 -1.74
CA GLU A 76 7.95 20.98 -2.98
C GLU A 76 7.72 19.92 -4.08
N ILE A 77 7.14 18.76 -3.75
CA ILE A 77 6.88 17.71 -4.72
C ILE A 77 5.65 18.09 -5.54
N HIS A 78 5.87 18.46 -6.80
CA HIS A 78 4.79 18.79 -7.75
C HIS A 78 4.32 17.58 -8.55
N ALA A 79 5.22 16.63 -8.83
CA ALA A 79 4.89 15.41 -9.56
C ALA A 79 5.78 14.25 -9.15
N VAL A 80 5.22 13.05 -9.25
CA VAL A 80 5.94 11.77 -9.09
C VAL A 80 5.91 11.06 -10.44
N LEU A 81 7.07 10.86 -11.05
CA LEU A 81 7.24 10.05 -12.24
C LEU A 81 7.70 8.65 -11.81
N THR A 82 6.89 7.65 -12.05
CA THR A 82 7.22 6.25 -11.78
C THR A 82 7.63 5.57 -13.07
N LEU A 83 8.80 4.93 -13.06
CA LEU A 83 9.30 4.11 -14.17
C LEU A 83 9.41 2.67 -13.68
N LEU A 84 8.86 1.74 -14.46
CA LEU A 84 8.89 0.31 -14.17
C LEU A 84 9.43 -0.44 -15.38
N SER A 85 10.21 -1.48 -15.14
CA SER A 85 10.72 -2.37 -16.18
C SER A 85 10.83 -3.80 -15.68
N VAL A 86 10.79 -4.76 -16.60
CA VAL A 86 11.01 -6.18 -16.32
C VAL A 86 12.48 -6.55 -16.29
N SER A 87 13.37 -5.71 -16.84
CA SER A 87 14.82 -5.94 -16.86
C SER A 87 15.59 -4.71 -16.44
N GLU A 88 16.75 -4.90 -15.84
CA GLU A 88 17.65 -3.82 -15.41
C GLU A 88 18.16 -3.02 -16.60
N GLU A 89 18.49 -3.68 -17.71
CA GLU A 89 19.01 -3.02 -18.91
C GLU A 89 18.01 -2.01 -19.48
N THR A 90 16.79 -2.49 -19.76
CA THR A 90 15.71 -1.63 -20.29
C THR A 90 15.30 -0.56 -19.28
N PHE A 91 15.41 -0.83 -17.97
CA PHE A 91 15.19 0.15 -16.91
C PHE A 91 16.19 1.29 -16.99
N GLN A 92 17.49 1.00 -17.06
CA GLN A 92 18.55 2.03 -17.11
C GLN A 92 18.48 2.88 -18.38
N GLU A 93 18.10 2.27 -19.53
CA GLU A 93 17.84 3.01 -20.76
C GLU A 93 16.71 4.04 -20.56
N LYS A 94 15.59 3.62 -19.96
CA LYS A 94 14.43 4.50 -19.70
C LYS A 94 14.75 5.60 -18.69
N VAL A 95 15.49 5.29 -17.65
CA VAL A 95 15.95 6.28 -16.66
C VAL A 95 16.85 7.32 -17.34
N THR A 96 17.75 6.88 -18.22
CA THR A 96 18.64 7.77 -18.96
C THR A 96 17.85 8.69 -19.89
N LEU A 97 16.92 8.13 -20.65
CA LEU A 97 16.04 8.90 -21.52
C LEU A 97 15.21 9.92 -20.72
N ALA A 98 14.58 9.48 -19.63
CA ALA A 98 13.78 10.39 -18.78
C ALA A 98 14.62 11.54 -18.23
N ARG A 99 15.85 11.28 -17.78
CA ARG A 99 16.77 12.34 -17.33
C ARG A 99 17.13 13.31 -18.42
N GLN A 100 17.43 12.81 -19.63
CA GLN A 100 17.75 13.67 -20.79
C GLN A 100 16.56 14.57 -21.17
N GLU A 101 15.34 14.03 -21.14
CA GLU A 101 14.15 14.81 -21.44
C GLU A 101 13.86 15.86 -20.34
N LEU A 102 14.01 15.49 -19.07
CA LEU A 102 13.83 16.44 -17.96
C LEU A 102 14.87 17.56 -17.95
N GLN A 103 16.12 17.27 -18.34
CA GLN A 103 17.18 18.29 -18.45
C GLN A 103 16.89 19.36 -19.52
N LYS A 104 16.04 19.06 -20.53
CA LYS A 104 15.63 20.04 -21.53
C LYS A 104 14.60 21.04 -21.00
N LEU A 105 14.06 20.80 -19.79
CA LEU A 105 13.02 21.59 -19.16
C LEU A 105 13.59 22.46 -18.04
N PRO A 106 13.96 23.73 -18.30
CA PRO A 106 14.66 24.58 -17.33
C PRO A 106 13.83 24.88 -16.07
N SER A 107 12.52 24.71 -16.14
CA SER A 107 11.59 24.91 -15.01
C SER A 107 11.34 23.65 -14.19
N VAL A 108 11.98 22.53 -14.54
CA VAL A 108 11.79 21.25 -13.84
C VAL A 108 13.06 20.89 -13.10
N GLN A 109 12.92 20.64 -11.80
CA GLN A 109 13.99 20.13 -10.93
C GLN A 109 13.64 18.73 -10.46
N VAL A 110 14.57 17.80 -10.55
CA VAL A 110 14.47 16.47 -9.91
C VAL A 110 14.91 16.61 -8.45
N LEU A 111 13.98 16.53 -7.54
CA LEU A 111 14.22 16.71 -6.10
C LEU A 111 14.87 15.46 -5.48
N CYS A 112 14.37 14.27 -5.84
CA CYS A 112 14.93 13.00 -5.37
C CYS A 112 14.71 11.90 -6.40
N ARG A 113 15.40 10.80 -6.22
CA ARG A 113 15.17 9.53 -6.90
C ARG A 113 15.08 8.44 -5.85
N GLU A 114 14.05 7.63 -5.94
CA GLU A 114 13.86 6.45 -5.11
C GLU A 114 13.98 5.20 -5.99
N ASP A 115 14.93 4.36 -5.68
CA ASP A 115 15.12 3.08 -6.38
C ASP A 115 14.54 1.95 -5.54
N PHE A 116 13.73 1.12 -6.16
CA PHE A 116 13.10 -0.03 -5.53
C PHE A 116 13.06 -1.20 -6.50
N ALA A 117 13.23 -2.40 -5.96
CA ALA A 117 13.20 -3.64 -6.74
C ALA A 117 12.54 -4.76 -5.95
N GLN A 118 11.95 -5.70 -6.63
CA GLN A 118 11.47 -6.92 -5.96
C GLN A 118 12.65 -7.67 -5.34
N LEU A 119 12.57 -7.96 -4.05
CA LEU A 119 13.48 -8.91 -3.44
C LEU A 119 13.21 -10.33 -3.99
N PRO A 120 14.19 -11.23 -3.98
CA PRO A 120 14.04 -12.59 -4.48
C PRO A 120 12.77 -13.28 -3.94
N GLY A 121 11.95 -13.81 -4.84
CA GLY A 121 10.67 -14.43 -4.52
C GLY A 121 9.53 -13.45 -4.21
N GLY A 122 9.67 -12.15 -4.54
CA GLY A 122 8.62 -11.15 -4.33
C GLY A 122 8.34 -10.88 -2.84
N ARG A 123 9.39 -10.79 -2.03
CA ARG A 123 9.28 -10.69 -0.56
C ARG A 123 9.45 -9.26 -0.06
N THR A 124 8.84 -9.00 1.09
CA THR A 124 9.11 -7.81 1.90
C THR A 124 10.45 -7.95 2.64
N PRO A 125 11.01 -6.87 3.22
CA PRO A 125 12.20 -6.96 4.07
C PRO A 125 12.05 -7.91 5.27
N PHE A 126 10.83 -8.12 5.76
CA PHE A 126 10.54 -9.12 6.80
C PHE A 126 10.52 -10.57 6.30
N GLY A 127 10.67 -10.80 5.00
CA GLY A 127 10.73 -12.13 4.40
C GLY A 127 9.39 -12.70 3.91
N TYR A 128 8.30 -11.97 3.99
CA TYR A 128 6.96 -12.41 3.60
C TYR A 128 6.65 -12.05 2.15
N LYS A 129 6.03 -12.98 1.44
CA LYS A 129 5.57 -12.76 0.06
C LYS A 129 4.55 -11.64 0.00
N ASP A 130 4.75 -10.68 -0.89
CA ASP A 130 3.86 -9.52 -1.11
C ASP A 130 3.29 -9.52 -2.53
N GLY A 131 2.29 -8.66 -2.78
CA GLY A 131 1.68 -8.55 -4.11
C GLY A 131 0.83 -9.75 -4.51
N ILE A 132 0.25 -10.49 -3.56
CA ILE A 132 -0.49 -11.73 -3.80
C ILE A 132 -1.98 -11.65 -3.45
N SER A 133 -2.49 -10.48 -3.09
CA SER A 133 -3.89 -10.29 -2.72
C SER A 133 -4.41 -8.94 -3.22
N PHE A 134 -4.78 -8.89 -4.49
CA PHE A 134 -5.41 -7.73 -5.11
C PHE A 134 -6.94 -7.89 -5.11
N PRO A 135 -7.70 -6.78 -5.09
CA PRO A 135 -9.13 -6.84 -5.38
C PRO A 135 -9.36 -7.31 -6.82
N ASP A 136 -10.35 -8.15 -7.02
CA ASP A 136 -10.87 -8.39 -8.35
C ASP A 136 -11.73 -7.19 -8.76
N ILE A 137 -11.46 -6.61 -9.94
CA ILE A 137 -12.10 -5.37 -10.40
C ILE A 137 -12.97 -5.69 -11.60
N CYS A 138 -14.24 -5.32 -11.53
CA CYS A 138 -15.19 -5.51 -12.63
C CYS A 138 -14.64 -4.89 -13.93
N GLY A 139 -14.56 -5.70 -14.98
CA GLY A 139 -14.05 -5.27 -16.29
C GLY A 139 -12.53 -5.35 -16.46
N ASN A 140 -11.79 -5.83 -15.47
CA ASN A 140 -10.33 -6.00 -15.54
C ASN A 140 -9.89 -7.30 -16.27
N GLY A 141 -10.80 -8.01 -16.90
CA GLY A 141 -10.53 -9.32 -17.49
C GLY A 141 -10.43 -10.44 -16.46
N THR A 142 -9.68 -11.50 -16.76
CA THR A 142 -9.51 -12.64 -15.84
C THR A 142 -8.34 -12.40 -14.89
N SER A 143 -8.62 -12.39 -13.58
CA SER A 143 -7.57 -12.41 -12.57
C SER A 143 -6.96 -13.81 -12.48
N PRO A 144 -5.62 -13.95 -12.43
CA PRO A 144 -5.00 -15.24 -12.14
C PRO A 144 -5.20 -15.66 -10.67
N ILE A 145 -5.61 -14.72 -9.81
CA ILE A 145 -5.81 -14.94 -8.38
C ILE A 145 -7.31 -15.16 -8.13
N VAL A 146 -7.67 -16.34 -7.67
CA VAL A 146 -9.04 -16.68 -7.30
C VAL A 146 -9.31 -16.28 -5.84
N SER A 147 -10.41 -15.59 -5.61
CA SER A 147 -10.93 -15.23 -4.30
C SER A 147 -12.44 -15.47 -4.26
N PRO A 148 -13.02 -15.90 -3.13
CA PRO A 148 -14.47 -16.02 -2.97
C PRO A 148 -15.14 -14.66 -2.73
N GLU A 149 -14.36 -13.59 -2.64
CA GLU A 149 -14.89 -12.22 -2.51
C GLU A 149 -15.52 -11.77 -3.82
N GLU A 150 -16.59 -11.02 -3.73
CA GLU A 150 -17.22 -10.44 -4.92
C GLU A 150 -16.31 -9.39 -5.56
N PRO A 151 -16.28 -9.29 -6.90
CA PRO A 151 -15.58 -8.25 -7.61
C PRO A 151 -16.00 -6.85 -7.16
N VAL A 152 -15.08 -5.91 -7.20
CA VAL A 152 -15.30 -4.50 -6.84
C VAL A 152 -15.57 -3.71 -8.11
N ALA A 153 -16.55 -2.80 -8.07
CA ALA A 153 -16.89 -1.97 -9.22
C ALA A 153 -15.69 -1.11 -9.68
N ALA A 154 -15.51 -0.99 -11.00
CA ALA A 154 -14.40 -0.23 -11.58
C ALA A 154 -14.36 1.24 -11.10
N GLY A 155 -15.52 1.83 -10.81
CA GLY A 155 -15.63 3.21 -10.32
C GLY A 155 -15.04 3.45 -8.91
N GLU A 156 -14.74 2.39 -8.15
CA GLU A 156 -13.98 2.53 -6.89
C GLU A 156 -12.47 2.79 -7.15
N PHE A 157 -11.99 2.52 -8.37
CA PHE A 157 -10.59 2.68 -8.76
C PHE A 157 -10.37 3.73 -9.82
N VAL A 158 -11.31 3.88 -10.77
CA VAL A 158 -11.18 4.77 -11.92
C VAL A 158 -12.36 5.73 -11.95
N LEU A 159 -12.06 7.03 -11.99
CA LEU A 159 -13.05 8.09 -12.00
C LEU A 159 -13.90 8.09 -13.30
N GLY A 160 -15.17 8.41 -13.15
CA GLY A 160 -16.12 8.50 -14.27
C GLY A 160 -16.94 7.26 -14.52
N TYR A 161 -16.81 6.23 -13.67
CA TYR A 161 -17.58 4.99 -13.72
C TYR A 161 -18.39 4.76 -12.42
N PRO A 162 -19.47 4.01 -12.48
CA PRO A 162 -20.26 3.68 -11.28
C PRO A 162 -19.41 2.87 -10.28
N GLY A 163 -19.46 3.26 -9.00
CA GLY A 163 -18.94 2.48 -7.90
C GLY A 163 -19.95 1.44 -7.37
N ASP A 164 -19.56 0.70 -6.32
CA ASP A 164 -20.38 -0.36 -5.70
C ASP A 164 -21.69 0.17 -5.08
N ARG A 165 -21.80 1.47 -4.86
CA ARG A 165 -23.06 2.14 -4.45
C ARG A 165 -23.96 2.54 -5.63
N GLY A 166 -23.63 2.13 -6.85
CA GLY A 166 -24.36 2.47 -8.07
C GLY A 166 -24.24 3.94 -8.51
N ARG A 167 -23.38 4.73 -7.86
CA ARG A 167 -23.12 6.13 -8.20
C ARG A 167 -21.64 6.32 -8.55
N ALA A 168 -21.39 7.18 -9.54
CA ALA A 168 -20.03 7.60 -9.81
C ALA A 168 -19.52 8.57 -8.72
N ILE A 169 -18.24 8.48 -8.42
CA ILE A 169 -17.55 9.45 -7.56
C ILE A 169 -17.46 10.79 -8.33
N PRO A 170 -17.68 11.92 -7.67
CA PRO A 170 -17.57 13.24 -8.32
C PRO A 170 -16.23 13.41 -9.01
N LEU A 171 -16.26 13.93 -10.23
CA LEU A 171 -15.08 14.16 -11.06
C LEU A 171 -14.50 15.54 -10.82
N PRO A 172 -13.16 15.69 -10.82
CA PRO A 172 -12.53 16.97 -11.10
C PRO A 172 -13.02 17.54 -12.44
N GLN A 173 -13.26 18.84 -12.48
CA GLN A 173 -13.84 19.54 -13.63
C GLN A 173 -12.78 20.36 -14.38
N PRO A 174 -12.88 20.49 -15.71
CA PRO A 174 -13.92 19.91 -16.59
C PRO A 174 -13.85 18.39 -16.68
N ASP A 175 -14.89 17.72 -17.21
CA ASP A 175 -15.00 16.27 -17.30
C ASP A 175 -13.75 15.59 -17.91
N VAL A 176 -13.12 16.24 -18.90
CA VAL A 176 -11.88 15.74 -19.52
C VAL A 176 -10.72 15.64 -18.52
N LEU A 177 -10.70 16.47 -17.48
CA LEU A 177 -9.67 16.46 -16.45
C LEU A 177 -9.84 15.26 -15.51
N GLY A 178 -11.07 14.96 -15.10
CA GLY A 178 -11.35 13.90 -14.13
C GLY A 178 -11.53 12.51 -14.73
N ARG A 179 -12.14 12.41 -15.90
CA ARG A 179 -12.54 11.11 -16.50
C ARG A 179 -11.34 10.23 -16.81
N ASN A 180 -11.44 8.94 -16.44
CA ASN A 180 -10.38 7.94 -16.56
C ASN A 180 -9.12 8.25 -15.75
N GLY A 181 -9.19 9.21 -14.84
CA GLY A 181 -8.14 9.46 -13.85
C GLY A 181 -8.35 8.59 -12.59
N THR A 182 -7.37 8.65 -11.71
CA THR A 182 -7.44 8.04 -10.37
C THR A 182 -6.60 8.85 -9.38
N PHE A 183 -6.83 8.62 -8.08
CA PHE A 183 -5.92 9.16 -7.07
C PHE A 183 -4.92 8.09 -6.64
N ALA A 184 -3.73 8.54 -6.31
CA ALA A 184 -2.65 7.72 -5.78
C ALA A 184 -2.17 8.26 -4.43
N GLY A 185 -1.79 7.37 -3.56
CA GLY A 185 -1.00 7.72 -2.39
C GLY A 185 0.33 6.98 -2.42
N PHE A 186 1.40 7.71 -2.20
CA PHE A 186 2.77 7.19 -2.14
C PHE A 186 3.20 7.14 -0.68
N ARG A 187 3.86 6.03 -0.28
CA ARG A 187 4.40 5.89 1.08
C ARG A 187 5.76 5.21 1.04
N LYS A 188 6.72 5.84 1.72
CA LYS A 188 8.02 5.24 2.02
C LYS A 188 8.03 4.80 3.46
N LEU A 189 8.19 3.50 3.69
CA LEU A 189 8.17 2.88 5.01
C LEU A 189 9.52 2.23 5.29
N HIS A 190 10.16 2.58 6.40
CA HIS A 190 11.30 1.85 6.91
C HIS A 190 10.86 0.61 7.68
N SER A 191 11.58 -0.49 7.53
CA SER A 191 11.33 -1.76 8.21
C SER A 191 12.45 -2.08 9.20
N HIS A 192 12.13 -2.07 10.49
CA HIS A 192 13.06 -2.44 11.57
C HIS A 192 13.20 -3.97 11.66
N VAL A 193 13.89 -4.56 10.67
CA VAL A 193 13.96 -6.03 10.51
C VAL A 193 14.65 -6.71 11.69
N ALA A 194 15.76 -6.14 12.18
CA ALA A 194 16.46 -6.67 13.36
C ALA A 194 15.56 -6.66 14.59
N LEU A 195 14.88 -5.54 14.85
CA LEU A 195 13.95 -5.40 15.96
C LEU A 195 12.81 -6.43 15.90
N PHE A 196 12.23 -6.64 14.70
CA PHE A 196 11.21 -7.66 14.52
C PHE A 196 11.72 -9.07 14.84
N ARG A 197 12.93 -9.42 14.37
CA ARG A 197 13.56 -10.71 14.67
C ARG A 197 13.87 -10.87 16.16
N GLN A 198 14.39 -9.84 16.80
CA GLN A 198 14.63 -9.82 18.27
C GLN A 198 13.33 -10.05 19.03
N PHE A 199 12.26 -9.37 18.63
CA PHE A 199 10.94 -9.53 19.22
C PHE A 199 10.44 -10.97 19.09
N LEU A 200 10.55 -11.57 17.90
CA LEU A 200 10.14 -12.96 17.66
C LEU A 200 10.96 -13.94 18.54
N HIS A 201 12.27 -13.75 18.58
CA HIS A 201 13.17 -14.59 19.39
C HIS A 201 12.84 -14.51 20.89
N ALA A 202 12.61 -13.31 21.40
CA ALA A 202 12.28 -13.08 22.81
C ALA A 202 10.90 -13.59 23.21
N ASN A 203 9.97 -13.71 22.26
CA ASN A 203 8.57 -14.06 22.49
C ASN A 203 8.16 -15.41 21.90
N SER A 204 9.04 -16.19 21.33
CA SER A 204 8.76 -17.59 20.97
C SER A 204 8.65 -18.47 22.21
N VAL A 205 7.84 -19.54 22.14
CA VAL A 205 7.66 -20.45 23.27
C VAL A 205 8.80 -21.48 23.31
N GLN A 206 9.18 -21.95 22.12
CA GLN A 206 10.24 -22.91 21.92
C GLN A 206 11.13 -22.45 20.77
N PRO A 207 12.39 -22.88 20.71
CA PRO A 207 13.22 -22.66 19.53
C PRO A 207 12.55 -23.18 18.27
N GLY A 208 12.43 -22.31 17.26
CA GLY A 208 11.74 -22.62 16.01
C GLY A 208 10.28 -22.13 15.94
N ASP A 209 9.70 -21.66 17.04
CA ASP A 209 8.34 -21.09 17.04
C ASP A 209 8.30 -19.65 16.52
N GLU A 210 9.45 -19.01 16.25
CA GLU A 210 9.56 -17.63 15.77
C GLU A 210 8.75 -17.43 14.47
N GLU A 211 8.87 -18.40 13.55
CA GLU A 211 8.16 -18.30 12.27
C GLU A 211 6.63 -18.43 12.44
N LEU A 212 6.17 -19.32 13.33
CA LEU A 212 4.75 -19.44 13.65
C LEU A 212 4.24 -18.16 14.33
N LEU A 213 5.00 -17.60 15.29
CA LEU A 213 4.63 -16.35 15.92
C LEU A 213 4.51 -15.22 14.89
N ALA A 214 5.50 -15.09 14.02
CA ALA A 214 5.49 -14.10 12.95
C ALA A 214 4.30 -14.31 11.98
N ALA A 215 4.03 -15.57 11.59
CA ALA A 215 2.87 -15.90 10.75
C ALA A 215 1.55 -15.53 11.44
N LYS A 216 1.42 -15.73 12.75
CA LYS A 216 0.23 -15.30 13.54
C LYS A 216 0.08 -13.77 13.55
N MET A 217 1.17 -13.02 13.59
CA MET A 217 1.15 -11.55 13.51
C MET A 217 0.82 -11.05 12.09
N VAL A 218 1.39 -11.66 11.07
CA VAL A 218 1.17 -11.29 9.67
C VAL A 218 -0.18 -11.79 9.15
N GLY A 219 -0.57 -13.03 9.48
CA GLY A 219 -1.75 -13.75 8.97
C GLY A 219 -1.44 -14.69 7.79
N ARG A 220 -0.17 -14.72 7.36
CA ARG A 220 0.38 -15.64 6.34
C ARG A 220 1.75 -16.14 6.76
N TRP A 221 2.15 -17.25 6.20
CA TRP A 221 3.51 -17.76 6.22
C TRP A 221 4.43 -17.05 5.23
N PRO A 222 5.76 -17.16 5.36
CA PRO A 222 6.71 -16.57 4.41
C PRO A 222 6.50 -16.99 2.96
N SER A 223 6.02 -18.21 2.70
CA SER A 223 5.67 -18.71 1.37
C SER A 223 4.49 -17.97 0.72
N GLY A 224 3.67 -17.29 1.53
CA GLY A 224 2.39 -16.69 1.14
C GLY A 224 1.17 -17.54 1.52
N ALA A 225 1.35 -18.76 2.02
CA ALA A 225 0.26 -19.61 2.48
C ALA A 225 -0.52 -18.92 3.63
N PRO A 226 -1.86 -18.79 3.55
CA PRO A 226 -2.65 -18.13 4.58
C PRO A 226 -2.86 -19.06 5.77
N LEU A 227 -2.76 -18.52 6.97
CA LEU A 227 -3.01 -19.27 8.22
C LEU A 227 -4.40 -19.89 8.30
N ILE A 228 -5.40 -19.28 7.67
CA ILE A 228 -6.76 -19.82 7.67
C ILE A 228 -6.83 -21.20 7.00
N LEU A 229 -5.97 -21.46 6.01
CA LEU A 229 -5.89 -22.74 5.29
C LEU A 229 -4.76 -23.64 5.80
N SER A 230 -3.69 -23.08 6.35
CA SER A 230 -2.55 -23.81 6.91
C SER A 230 -2.16 -23.20 8.27
N PRO A 231 -2.89 -23.54 9.37
CA PRO A 231 -2.78 -22.82 10.64
C PRO A 231 -1.53 -23.18 11.49
N ASP A 232 -0.92 -24.34 11.22
CA ASP A 232 0.08 -24.92 12.11
C ASP A 232 1.50 -24.98 11.50
N SER A 233 1.60 -24.94 10.17
CA SER A 233 2.89 -25.01 9.46
C SER A 233 2.84 -24.31 8.10
N ASP A 234 3.98 -23.87 7.58
CA ASP A 234 4.05 -23.32 6.21
C ASP A 234 3.76 -24.41 5.17
N ASP A 235 3.04 -24.01 4.13
CA ASP A 235 2.78 -24.83 2.94
C ASP A 235 3.22 -24.04 1.69
N PRO A 236 4.48 -24.19 1.24
CA PRO A 236 4.98 -23.51 0.06
C PRO A 236 4.20 -23.84 -1.22
N SER A 237 3.59 -25.03 -1.31
CA SER A 237 2.78 -25.40 -2.48
C SER A 237 1.48 -24.58 -2.54
N LEU A 238 0.82 -24.42 -1.42
CA LEU A 238 -0.33 -23.54 -1.27
C LEU A 238 0.06 -22.08 -1.52
N GLY A 239 1.20 -21.64 -0.96
CA GLY A 239 1.74 -20.28 -1.14
C GLY A 239 2.13 -19.94 -2.60
N ALA A 240 2.35 -20.95 -3.44
CA ALA A 240 2.61 -20.81 -4.88
C ALA A 240 1.35 -20.93 -5.73
N ASN A 241 0.24 -21.39 -5.17
CA ASN A 241 -0.97 -21.70 -5.92
C ASN A 241 -1.94 -20.51 -5.94
N TYR A 242 -1.90 -19.71 -7.02
CA TYR A 242 -2.76 -18.54 -7.20
C TYR A 242 -4.27 -18.86 -7.22
N GLN A 243 -4.65 -20.10 -7.49
CA GLN A 243 -6.05 -20.54 -7.49
C GLN A 243 -6.56 -20.85 -6.07
N GLN A 244 -5.67 -21.10 -5.12
CA GLN A 244 -6.05 -21.52 -3.77
C GLN A 244 -5.62 -20.54 -2.68
N MET A 245 -4.46 -19.86 -2.81
CA MET A 245 -3.89 -19.03 -1.75
C MET A 245 -4.78 -17.89 -1.25
N ASN A 246 -5.80 -17.49 -2.01
CA ASN A 246 -6.79 -16.48 -1.63
C ASN A 246 -8.22 -17.03 -1.55
N ASN A 247 -8.42 -18.33 -1.82
CA ASN A 247 -9.74 -18.95 -1.80
C ASN A 247 -10.15 -19.32 -0.36
N PHE A 248 -10.39 -18.31 0.46
CA PHE A 248 -10.85 -18.46 1.84
C PHE A 248 -11.63 -17.25 2.33
N LEU A 249 -12.46 -17.48 3.33
CA LEU A 249 -13.19 -16.50 4.12
C LEU A 249 -12.86 -16.69 5.60
N TYR A 250 -13.18 -15.72 6.45
CA TYR A 250 -12.94 -15.79 7.90
C TYR A 250 -14.16 -16.25 8.71
N GLY A 251 -15.32 -16.41 8.09
CA GLY A 251 -16.57 -16.82 8.76
C GLY A 251 -16.45 -18.14 9.52
N GLU A 252 -15.60 -19.07 9.05
CA GLU A 252 -15.32 -20.34 9.75
C GLU A 252 -14.32 -20.22 10.91
N ASP A 253 -13.72 -19.05 11.11
CA ASP A 253 -12.76 -18.77 12.17
C ASP A 253 -13.10 -17.45 12.89
N PRO A 254 -14.32 -17.27 13.41
CA PRO A 254 -14.78 -15.98 13.97
C PRO A 254 -13.96 -15.56 15.20
N TYR A 255 -13.39 -16.51 15.92
CA TYR A 255 -12.59 -16.24 17.12
C TYR A 255 -11.07 -16.15 16.87
N GLY A 256 -10.62 -16.34 15.62
CA GLY A 256 -9.21 -16.23 15.25
C GLY A 256 -8.33 -17.38 15.72
N SER A 257 -8.89 -18.57 15.89
CA SER A 257 -8.15 -19.77 16.34
C SER A 257 -7.09 -20.20 15.32
N LYS A 258 -7.41 -20.10 14.03
CA LYS A 258 -6.47 -20.37 12.93
C LYS A 258 -5.64 -19.11 12.65
N CYS A 259 -6.32 -18.01 12.26
CA CYS A 259 -5.70 -16.73 11.96
C CYS A 259 -6.18 -15.69 12.99
N PRO A 260 -5.34 -15.16 13.88
CA PRO A 260 -5.76 -14.19 14.89
C PRO A 260 -6.55 -13.04 14.27
N VAL A 261 -7.62 -12.59 14.93
CA VAL A 261 -8.46 -11.48 14.45
C VAL A 261 -7.63 -10.21 14.27
N GLY A 262 -6.62 -10.01 15.14
CA GLY A 262 -5.70 -8.88 15.10
C GLY A 262 -4.56 -9.01 14.08
N ALA A 263 -4.43 -10.11 13.34
CA ALA A 263 -3.36 -10.30 12.36
C ALA A 263 -3.43 -9.26 11.24
N HIS A 264 -2.27 -8.80 10.78
CA HIS A 264 -2.14 -7.71 9.81
C HIS A 264 -3.04 -7.88 8.58
N ILE A 265 -2.96 -9.01 7.86
CA ILE A 265 -3.75 -9.19 6.64
C ILE A 265 -5.25 -9.31 6.92
N ARG A 266 -5.64 -9.80 8.11
CA ARG A 266 -7.05 -9.89 8.50
C ARG A 266 -7.64 -8.52 8.83
N ARG A 267 -6.83 -7.62 9.36
CA ARG A 267 -7.19 -6.20 9.51
C ARG A 267 -7.28 -5.49 8.17
N MET A 268 -6.32 -5.70 7.28
CA MET A 268 -6.26 -5.02 6.00
C MET A 268 -7.30 -5.52 4.99
N ASN A 269 -7.80 -6.73 5.14
CA ASN A 269 -8.91 -7.28 4.39
C ASN A 269 -9.72 -8.26 5.26
N PRO A 270 -10.70 -7.76 6.02
CA PRO A 270 -11.53 -8.58 6.91
C PRO A 270 -12.49 -9.53 6.18
N ARG A 271 -12.57 -9.44 4.85
CA ARG A 271 -13.41 -10.27 3.96
C ARG A 271 -14.88 -10.29 4.39
N ASP A 272 -15.39 -11.48 4.73
CA ASP A 272 -16.76 -11.73 5.21
C ASP A 272 -16.95 -11.51 6.72
N THR A 273 -15.93 -11.02 7.43
CA THR A 273 -16.08 -10.68 8.84
C THR A 273 -17.12 -9.56 8.97
N ASN A 274 -18.12 -9.76 9.80
CA ASN A 274 -19.15 -8.76 10.08
C ASN A 274 -18.54 -7.58 10.86
N LEU A 275 -18.27 -6.50 10.15
CA LEU A 275 -17.84 -5.23 10.72
C LEU A 275 -19.08 -4.48 11.17
N SER A 276 -19.52 -4.74 12.37
CA SER A 276 -20.86 -4.50 12.94
C SER A 276 -21.53 -3.15 12.72
N VAL A 277 -20.89 -2.12 12.22
CA VAL A 277 -21.57 -0.81 12.14
C VAL A 277 -21.24 0.03 10.91
N MET A 278 -20.10 -0.07 10.28
CA MET A 278 -19.70 1.11 9.49
C MET A 278 -19.09 0.90 8.13
N SER A 279 -18.72 -0.26 7.70
CA SER A 279 -18.13 -0.30 6.36
C SER A 279 -18.36 -1.60 5.61
N ASN A 280 -18.95 -1.46 4.46
CA ASN A 280 -18.79 -2.44 3.41
C ASN A 280 -17.29 -2.55 3.09
N VAL A 281 -16.71 -3.71 3.35
CA VAL A 281 -15.28 -4.01 3.12
C VAL A 281 -14.88 -3.69 1.67
N LYS A 282 -15.77 -3.93 0.70
CA LYS A 282 -15.53 -3.61 -0.72
C LYS A 282 -15.15 -2.14 -0.95
N LEU A 283 -15.79 -1.20 -0.24
CA LEU A 283 -15.50 0.24 -0.35
C LEU A 283 -14.17 0.66 0.26
N ARG A 284 -13.49 -0.26 0.95
CA ARG A 284 -12.18 -0.04 1.59
C ARG A 284 -11.06 -0.80 0.87
N ARG A 285 -11.40 -1.43 -0.24
CA ARG A 285 -10.37 -2.08 -1.08
C ARG A 285 -9.59 -1.02 -1.85
N SER A 286 -8.30 -1.21 -1.90
CA SER A 286 -7.38 -0.41 -2.72
C SER A 286 -6.47 -1.33 -3.52
N SER A 287 -6.07 -0.91 -4.71
CA SER A 287 -5.03 -1.59 -5.44
C SER A 287 -3.69 -1.09 -4.92
N ARG A 288 -2.97 -1.91 -4.14
CA ARG A 288 -1.69 -1.57 -3.54
C ARG A 288 -0.57 -2.34 -4.23
N HIS A 289 0.40 -1.59 -4.73
CA HIS A 289 1.63 -2.14 -5.30
C HIS A 289 2.78 -1.71 -4.40
N GLY A 290 3.45 -2.67 -3.76
CA GLY A 290 4.60 -2.43 -2.89
C GLY A 290 5.84 -3.08 -3.45
N THR A 291 6.98 -2.41 -3.30
CA THR A 291 8.27 -2.94 -3.71
C THR A 291 9.32 -2.56 -2.66
N ALA A 292 10.23 -3.47 -2.37
CA ALA A 292 11.26 -3.24 -1.38
C ALA A 292 12.34 -2.28 -1.90
N TYR A 293 12.93 -1.52 -0.97
CA TYR A 293 14.16 -0.77 -1.20
C TYR A 293 15.21 -1.16 -0.15
N GLY A 294 16.47 -0.94 -0.49
CA GLY A 294 17.61 -1.28 0.35
C GLY A 294 17.95 -2.78 0.35
N ALA A 295 19.15 -3.09 0.77
CA ALA A 295 19.63 -4.47 0.86
C ALA A 295 18.92 -5.23 1.99
N PRO A 296 18.55 -6.50 1.80
CA PRO A 296 17.97 -7.30 2.88
C PRO A 296 18.99 -7.52 4.00
N LEU A 297 18.53 -7.49 5.25
CA LEU A 297 19.36 -7.89 6.40
C LEU A 297 19.70 -9.37 6.28
N ALA A 298 20.97 -9.73 6.47
CA ALA A 298 21.42 -11.10 6.33
C ALA A 298 20.58 -12.08 7.19
N PRO A 299 20.33 -13.31 6.70
CA PRO A 299 19.56 -14.30 7.44
C PRO A 299 20.12 -14.54 8.85
N GLY A 300 19.24 -14.63 9.84
CA GLY A 300 19.60 -14.91 11.23
C GLY A 300 20.23 -13.74 12.00
N MET A 301 20.56 -12.62 11.37
CA MET A 301 21.07 -11.45 12.11
C MET A 301 19.97 -10.84 12.97
N LEU A 302 20.32 -10.63 14.23
CA LEU A 302 19.47 -9.96 15.23
C LEU A 302 19.91 -8.50 15.48
N GLU A 303 21.08 -8.10 15.01
CA GLU A 303 21.59 -6.74 15.14
C GLU A 303 21.31 -5.94 13.86
N ASP A 304 20.98 -4.67 14.02
CA ASP A 304 20.81 -3.76 12.89
C ASP A 304 22.19 -3.40 12.31
N ASP A 305 22.30 -3.46 11.00
CA ASP A 305 23.54 -3.12 10.27
C ASP A 305 23.61 -1.62 9.88
N GLY A 306 22.64 -0.81 10.32
CA GLY A 306 22.55 0.61 10.03
C GLY A 306 22.14 0.96 8.60
N GLN A 307 21.79 -0.03 7.75
CA GLN A 307 21.37 0.22 6.39
C GLN A 307 19.85 0.51 6.32
N SER A 308 19.50 1.53 5.55
CA SER A 308 18.08 1.84 5.31
C SER A 308 17.45 0.79 4.41
N ARG A 309 16.35 0.21 4.86
CA ARG A 309 15.55 -0.78 4.11
C ARG A 309 14.06 -0.68 4.44
N GLY A 310 13.25 -1.02 3.47
CA GLY A 310 11.82 -0.93 3.70
C GLY A 310 11.00 -1.21 2.47
N ILE A 311 9.82 -0.62 2.43
CA ILE A 311 8.88 -0.74 1.33
C ILE A 311 8.52 0.67 0.85
N PHE A 312 8.60 0.85 -0.46
CA PHE A 312 7.94 1.93 -1.16
C PHE A 312 6.66 1.38 -1.78
N PHE A 313 5.52 1.93 -1.45
CA PHE A 313 4.27 1.46 -2.02
C PHE A 313 3.41 2.60 -2.57
N ILE A 314 2.65 2.23 -3.59
CA ILE A 314 1.63 3.06 -4.22
C ILE A 314 0.31 2.35 -4.01
N PHE A 315 -0.70 3.08 -3.54
CA PHE A 315 -2.08 2.58 -3.51
C PHE A 315 -2.96 3.45 -4.38
N LEU A 316 -3.84 2.80 -5.12
CA LEU A 316 -4.72 3.41 -6.12
C LEU A 316 -6.17 3.19 -5.72
N SER A 317 -6.95 4.25 -5.78
CA SER A 317 -8.40 4.24 -5.60
C SER A 317 -8.96 5.56 -6.10
N ALA A 318 -10.19 5.58 -6.54
CA ALA A 318 -10.89 6.82 -6.88
C ALA A 318 -11.08 7.76 -5.68
N THR A 319 -10.89 7.24 -4.46
CA THR A 319 -10.88 7.98 -3.17
C THR A 319 -9.63 7.63 -2.36
N ALA A 320 -8.45 7.56 -3.01
CA ALA A 320 -7.23 7.07 -2.34
C ALA A 320 -6.88 7.82 -1.05
N PRO A 321 -6.94 9.16 -0.95
CA PRO A 321 -6.65 9.84 0.31
C PRO A 321 -7.54 9.35 1.45
N GLU A 322 -8.86 9.40 1.28
CA GLU A 322 -9.83 9.04 2.31
C GLU A 322 -9.79 7.54 2.63
N THR A 323 -9.59 6.69 1.62
CA THR A 323 -9.47 5.23 1.81
C THR A 323 -8.24 4.90 2.63
N TYR A 324 -7.08 5.50 2.30
CA TYR A 324 -5.85 5.29 3.06
C TYR A 324 -5.98 5.76 4.50
N GLU A 325 -6.49 6.98 4.71
CA GLU A 325 -6.65 7.56 6.04
C GLU A 325 -7.58 6.71 6.91
N PHE A 326 -8.69 6.23 6.33
CA PHE A 326 -9.59 5.31 7.01
C PHE A 326 -8.87 4.03 7.43
N LEU A 327 -8.18 3.36 6.50
CA LEU A 327 -7.45 2.12 6.80
C LEU A 327 -6.39 2.33 7.88
N LYS A 328 -5.63 3.41 7.78
CA LYS A 328 -4.56 3.72 8.75
C LYS A 328 -5.14 4.06 10.13
N ARG A 329 -6.18 4.87 10.19
CA ARG A 329 -6.81 5.30 11.45
C ARG A 329 -7.61 4.18 12.11
N GLU A 330 -8.54 3.58 11.35
CA GLU A 330 -9.57 2.69 11.92
C GLU A 330 -9.12 1.23 11.98
N TRP A 331 -8.30 0.76 11.04
CA TRP A 331 -7.92 -0.64 11.00
C TRP A 331 -6.49 -0.92 11.48
N ILE A 332 -5.59 0.03 11.33
CA ILE A 332 -4.19 -0.13 11.77
C ILE A 332 -3.99 0.45 13.17
N GLN A 333 -4.39 1.71 13.39
CA GLN A 333 -4.10 2.43 14.64
C GLN A 333 -5.20 2.31 15.70
N ASP A 334 -6.45 2.02 15.31
CA ASP A 334 -7.49 1.79 16.31
C ASP A 334 -7.29 0.44 17.01
N GLY A 335 -7.14 0.50 18.32
CA GLY A 335 -7.00 -0.68 19.16
C GLY A 335 -8.28 -1.50 19.26
N ASN A 336 -9.44 -0.89 19.07
CA ASN A 336 -10.73 -1.56 19.21
C ASN A 336 -11.28 -2.17 17.92
N PHE A 337 -10.43 -2.38 16.92
CA PHE A 337 -10.84 -3.10 15.72
C PHE A 337 -11.49 -4.44 16.08
N LEU A 338 -12.75 -4.64 15.66
CA LEU A 338 -13.54 -5.86 15.94
C LEU A 338 -13.52 -6.25 17.44
N ASP A 339 -13.71 -5.28 18.33
CA ASP A 339 -13.76 -5.47 19.79
C ASP A 339 -12.47 -6.04 20.42
N LEU A 340 -11.33 -5.83 19.77
CA LEU A 340 -10.02 -6.25 20.28
C LEU A 340 -9.50 -5.39 21.46
N GLY A 341 -10.21 -4.31 21.80
CA GLY A 341 -9.85 -3.43 22.91
C GLY A 341 -8.66 -2.52 22.60
N ARG A 342 -7.46 -2.83 23.08
CA ARG A 342 -6.26 -2.02 22.84
C ARG A 342 -5.24 -2.70 21.93
N GLN A 343 -5.68 -3.46 20.96
CA GLN A 343 -4.78 -4.18 20.06
C GLN A 343 -4.71 -3.44 18.73
N ARG A 344 -3.65 -2.68 18.51
CA ARG A 344 -3.32 -2.13 17.19
C ARG A 344 -2.78 -3.22 16.26
N ASP A 345 -2.63 -2.89 14.99
CA ASP A 345 -2.01 -3.81 14.01
C ASP A 345 -0.59 -4.17 14.47
N PRO A 346 -0.26 -5.47 14.62
CA PRO A 346 1.01 -5.87 15.20
C PRO A 346 2.24 -5.60 14.31
N ILE A 347 2.03 -5.31 13.02
CA ILE A 347 3.12 -5.04 12.05
C ILE A 347 3.20 -3.57 11.71
N ALA A 348 2.07 -2.96 11.30
CA ALA A 348 2.01 -1.59 10.76
C ALA A 348 1.47 -0.56 11.76
N GLY A 349 1.02 -1.00 12.93
CA GLY A 349 0.59 -0.16 14.03
C GLY A 349 1.77 0.51 14.73
N SER A 350 1.47 1.57 15.46
CA SER A 350 2.44 2.24 16.33
C SER A 350 2.28 1.74 17.75
N HIS A 351 3.39 1.31 18.36
CA HIS A 351 3.40 0.68 19.66
C HIS A 351 4.28 1.46 20.64
N ASP A 352 3.85 1.53 21.90
CA ASP A 352 4.52 2.23 22.99
C ASP A 352 4.60 1.39 24.28
N GLY A 353 4.30 0.09 24.17
CA GLY A 353 4.28 -0.85 25.30
C GLY A 353 2.94 -0.97 26.01
N SER A 354 1.96 -0.14 25.67
CA SER A 354 0.63 -0.23 26.28
C SER A 354 -0.29 -1.26 25.62
N GLU A 355 0.07 -1.71 24.43
CA GLU A 355 -0.70 -2.65 23.63
C GLU A 355 -0.22 -4.10 23.78
N THR A 356 -1.12 -5.01 23.46
CA THR A 356 -0.81 -6.44 23.43
C THR A 356 -1.36 -7.07 22.15
N PHE A 357 -0.61 -7.97 21.55
CA PHE A 357 -1.11 -8.85 20.52
C PHE A 357 -1.66 -10.13 21.15
N THR A 358 -2.88 -10.53 20.78
CA THR A 358 -3.55 -11.69 21.33
C THR A 358 -3.60 -12.82 20.31
N ILE A 359 -3.07 -13.96 20.70
CA ILE A 359 -3.15 -15.21 19.94
C ILE A 359 -4.12 -16.14 20.69
N PRO A 360 -5.31 -16.44 20.12
CA PRO A 360 -6.15 -17.50 20.64
C PRO A 360 -5.41 -18.84 20.56
N THR A 361 -5.43 -19.59 21.67
CA THR A 361 -4.85 -20.93 21.74
C THR A 361 -5.97 -21.96 21.75
N ARG A 362 -6.34 -22.46 22.92
CA ARG A 362 -7.51 -23.32 23.10
C ARG A 362 -8.58 -22.51 23.82
N TRP A 363 -9.74 -22.32 23.18
CA TRP A 363 -10.84 -21.58 23.79
C TRP A 363 -11.18 -22.09 25.21
N PRO A 364 -11.32 -21.19 26.19
CA PRO A 364 -11.28 -19.73 26.15
C PRO A 364 -9.89 -19.12 26.35
N MET A 365 -8.82 -19.92 26.34
CA MET A 365 -7.47 -19.47 26.61
C MET A 365 -6.89 -18.68 25.44
N ARG A 366 -6.08 -17.69 25.79
CA ARG A 366 -5.36 -16.84 24.82
C ARG A 366 -4.00 -16.45 25.38
N ARG A 367 -3.02 -16.40 24.49
CA ARG A 367 -1.71 -15.84 24.79
C ARG A 367 -1.71 -14.35 24.44
N ARG A 368 -1.23 -13.51 25.35
CA ARG A 368 -1.05 -12.06 25.14
C ARG A 368 0.43 -11.75 25.14
N ILE A 369 0.88 -11.01 24.12
CA ILE A 369 2.28 -10.62 23.92
C ILE A 369 2.32 -9.10 23.91
N PRO A 370 3.06 -8.44 24.82
CA PRO A 370 3.22 -6.99 24.79
C PRO A 370 3.96 -6.54 23.53
N LEU A 371 3.48 -5.49 22.89
CA LEU A 371 4.12 -4.83 21.75
C LEU A 371 4.80 -3.56 22.24
N MET A 372 6.11 -3.61 22.41
CA MET A 372 6.89 -2.54 23.03
C MET A 372 7.30 -1.46 22.03
N GLU A 373 7.54 -1.82 20.79
CA GLU A 373 8.09 -0.94 19.76
C GLU A 373 7.43 -1.19 18.40
N SER A 374 7.46 -0.18 17.55
CA SER A 374 6.91 -0.25 16.20
C SER A 374 7.93 -0.86 15.24
N PHE A 375 7.52 -1.83 14.44
CA PHE A 375 8.40 -2.46 13.45
C PHE A 375 8.46 -1.69 12.12
N ILE A 376 7.54 -0.75 11.92
CA ILE A 376 7.46 0.10 10.73
C ILE A 376 7.51 1.56 11.15
N ARG A 377 8.35 2.35 10.46
CA ARG A 377 8.39 3.80 10.56
C ARG A 377 8.11 4.42 9.21
N THR A 378 7.25 5.42 9.16
CA THR A 378 7.01 6.20 7.95
C THR A 378 8.14 7.20 7.73
N LEU A 379 8.75 7.18 6.56
CA LEU A 379 9.80 8.11 6.15
C LEU A 379 9.31 9.16 5.17
N GLY A 380 8.13 8.99 4.60
CA GLY A 380 7.59 9.94 3.63
C GLY A 380 6.30 9.48 2.98
N GLY A 381 5.70 10.40 2.27
CA GLY A 381 4.52 10.10 1.47
C GLY A 381 3.93 11.34 0.82
N GLU A 382 3.07 11.11 -0.18
CA GLU A 382 2.40 12.16 -0.90
C GLU A 382 1.09 11.66 -1.53
N TYR A 383 0.13 12.56 -1.70
CA TYR A 383 -1.07 12.31 -2.51
C TYR A 383 -0.87 12.87 -3.91
N GLY A 384 -1.23 12.09 -4.91
CA GLY A 384 -1.15 12.48 -6.31
C GLY A 384 -2.44 12.15 -7.06
N PHE A 385 -2.77 12.98 -8.03
CA PHE A 385 -3.77 12.68 -9.05
C PHE A 385 -3.06 12.11 -10.28
N MET A 386 -3.49 10.95 -10.73
CA MET A 386 -3.00 10.31 -11.95
C MET A 386 -4.00 10.60 -13.08
N PRO A 387 -3.72 11.58 -13.94
CA PRO A 387 -4.62 11.97 -15.01
C PRO A 387 -4.63 10.93 -16.14
N SER A 388 -5.75 10.88 -16.86
CA SER A 388 -5.82 10.17 -18.14
C SER A 388 -4.97 10.86 -19.22
N LEU A 389 -4.74 10.18 -20.35
CA LEU A 389 -4.05 10.76 -21.50
C LEU A 389 -4.76 12.03 -22.03
N SER A 390 -6.10 12.03 -21.99
CA SER A 390 -6.89 13.19 -22.39
C SER A 390 -6.72 14.35 -21.42
N ALA A 391 -6.68 14.07 -20.12
CA ALA A 391 -6.40 15.07 -19.09
C ALA A 391 -4.98 15.63 -19.20
N LEU A 392 -3.98 14.79 -19.47
CA LEU A 392 -2.59 15.23 -19.68
C LEU A 392 -2.48 16.19 -20.88
N ARG A 393 -3.18 15.87 -21.99
CA ARG A 393 -3.23 16.77 -23.16
C ARG A 393 -3.88 18.09 -22.78
N TRP A 394 -5.04 18.06 -22.14
CA TRP A 394 -5.73 19.27 -21.71
C TRP A 394 -4.84 20.14 -20.81
N ILE A 395 -4.16 19.55 -19.81
CA ILE A 395 -3.22 20.28 -18.94
C ILE A 395 -2.03 20.84 -19.74
N SER A 396 -1.58 20.17 -20.81
CA SER A 396 -0.44 20.64 -21.62
C SER A 396 -0.79 21.79 -22.56
N GLU A 397 -2.07 22.07 -22.75
CA GLU A 397 -2.61 23.15 -23.58
C GLU A 397 -2.95 24.43 -22.78
N LEU A 398 -2.81 24.37 -21.42
CA LEU A 398 -2.98 25.55 -20.56
C LEU A 398 -1.75 26.46 -20.63
#